data_7d70d40cd30429b2a9fb2c2f81c600ce
#
_entry.id   7d70d40cd30429b2a9fb2c2f81c600ce
#
_cell.length_a   1.000
_cell.length_b   1.000
_cell.length_c   1.000
_cell.angle_alpha   90.00
_cell.angle_beta   90.00
_cell.angle_gamma   90.00
#
_symmetry.space_group_name_H-M   'P 1'
#
loop_
_entity.id
_entity.type
_entity.pdbx_description
1 polymer ?
#
loop_
_entity_poly.entity_id
_entity_poly.type
_entity_poly.pdbx_seq_one_letter_code
_entity_poly.pdbx_strand_id
1 'polypeptide(L)'
;MYLVPIFILLGYGCWLLLMYFLQDRLLFPTHLIPPDTENGRTLPGERIELTVPEGTVEALYLPPPENPDGGPAPLAVFFHGNGELIDPSDPIVVMYAEMGFAVLLPEYRGYGRSSGEPSEKAVTEDAVRFCDLATARPEVDAGRVVYH
;
A
#
# COMPACT_ATOMS: atom_id res chain seq x y z
N MET A 1 46.21 2.03 -24.30
CA MET A 1 45.71 3.14 -23.46
C MET A 1 44.17 3.19 -23.36
N TYR A 2 43.43 2.62 -24.30
CA TYR A 2 41.93 2.66 -24.32
C TYR A 2 41.23 1.51 -23.59
N LEU A 3 41.97 0.46 -23.19
CA LEU A 3 41.35 -0.72 -22.54
C LEU A 3 40.74 -0.39 -21.16
N VAL A 4 41.41 0.46 -20.36
CA VAL A 4 40.95 0.83 -19.02
C VAL A 4 39.57 1.52 -19.05
N PRO A 5 39.33 2.57 -19.86
CA PRO A 5 38.01 3.18 -19.93
C PRO A 5 36.92 2.23 -20.47
N ILE A 6 37.28 1.30 -21.37
CA ILE A 6 36.33 0.28 -21.85
C ILE A 6 35.89 -0.64 -20.70
N PHE A 7 36.82 -1.12 -19.87
CA PHE A 7 36.49 -1.97 -18.72
C PHE A 7 35.66 -1.21 -17.68
N ILE A 8 35.92 0.07 -17.44
CA ILE A 8 35.09 0.92 -16.55
C ILE A 8 33.67 1.05 -17.09
N LEU A 9 33.51 1.33 -18.37
CA LEU A 9 32.18 1.43 -19.00
C LEU A 9 31.41 0.12 -18.96
N LEU A 10 32.08 -0.99 -19.25
CA LEU A 10 31.46 -2.32 -19.16
C LEU A 10 31.05 -2.65 -17.71
N GLY A 11 31.92 -2.40 -16.75
CA GLY A 11 31.63 -2.59 -15.33
C GLY A 11 30.43 -1.74 -14.86
N TYR A 12 30.40 -0.48 -15.26
CA TYR A 12 29.27 0.41 -14.98
C TYR A 12 27.96 -0.07 -15.63
N GLY A 13 28.04 -0.52 -16.89
CA GLY A 13 26.87 -1.08 -17.59
C GLY A 13 26.36 -2.36 -16.91
N CYS A 14 27.26 -3.26 -16.50
CA CYS A 14 26.87 -4.44 -15.72
C CYS A 14 26.24 -4.08 -14.37
N TRP A 15 26.77 -3.07 -13.68
CA TRP A 15 26.22 -2.59 -12.42
C TRP A 15 24.82 -2.00 -12.59
N LEU A 16 24.59 -1.19 -13.64
CA LEU A 16 23.27 -0.65 -13.94
C LEU A 16 22.24 -1.75 -14.24
N LEU A 17 22.65 -2.77 -15.03
CA LEU A 17 21.80 -3.92 -15.31
C LEU A 17 21.46 -4.70 -14.03
N LEU A 18 22.47 -4.92 -13.17
CA LEU A 18 22.25 -5.57 -11.89
C LEU A 18 21.28 -4.80 -11.02
N MET A 19 21.45 -3.49 -10.89
CA MET A 19 20.52 -2.63 -10.14
C MET A 19 19.11 -2.64 -10.73
N TYR A 20 18.98 -2.63 -12.05
CA TYR A 20 17.70 -2.73 -12.74
C TYR A 20 16.94 -4.03 -12.39
N PHE A 21 17.63 -5.16 -12.34
CA PHE A 21 17.00 -6.44 -11.98
C PHE A 21 16.77 -6.63 -10.48
N LEU A 22 17.51 -5.91 -9.64
CA LEU A 22 17.38 -6.00 -8.18
C LEU A 22 16.49 -4.91 -7.57
N GLN A 23 16.11 -3.88 -8.33
CA GLN A 23 15.41 -2.70 -7.80
C GLN A 23 14.16 -3.07 -7.00
N ASP A 24 13.27 -3.90 -7.54
CA ASP A 24 12.01 -4.25 -6.86
C ASP A 24 12.29 -5.00 -5.55
N ARG A 25 13.28 -5.89 -5.55
CA ARG A 25 13.67 -6.66 -4.37
C ARG A 25 14.35 -5.81 -3.29
N LEU A 26 15.01 -4.74 -3.69
CA LEU A 26 15.64 -3.78 -2.79
C LEU A 26 14.61 -2.76 -2.26
N LEU A 27 13.67 -2.34 -3.11
CA LEU A 27 12.59 -1.43 -2.75
C LEU A 27 11.52 -2.10 -1.89
N PHE A 28 11.22 -3.38 -2.15
CA PHE A 28 10.18 -4.12 -1.47
C PHE A 28 10.76 -5.36 -0.77
N PRO A 29 11.33 -5.20 0.43
CA PRO A 29 12.02 -6.27 1.14
C PRO A 29 11.04 -7.25 1.83
N THR A 30 10.09 -7.82 1.11
CA THR A 30 9.06 -8.73 1.65
C THR A 30 9.62 -9.88 2.46
N HIS A 31 10.84 -10.35 2.12
CA HIS A 31 11.54 -11.42 2.82
C HIS A 31 12.04 -11.04 4.23
N LEU A 32 12.06 -9.75 4.57
CA LEU A 32 12.44 -9.24 5.89
C LEU A 32 11.22 -8.94 6.77
N ILE A 33 10.02 -8.96 6.18
CA ILE A 33 8.80 -8.65 6.91
C ILE A 33 8.30 -9.93 7.58
N PRO A 34 8.01 -9.90 8.89
CA PRO A 34 7.42 -11.06 9.55
C PRO A 34 6.11 -11.45 8.84
N PRO A 35 5.84 -12.74 8.67
CA PRO A 35 4.53 -13.16 8.20
C PRO A 35 3.47 -12.58 9.13
N ASP A 36 2.35 -12.17 8.56
CA ASP A 36 1.22 -11.67 9.33
C ASP A 36 0.83 -12.68 10.41
N THR A 37 1.12 -12.34 11.65
CA THR A 37 0.83 -13.18 12.81
C THR A 37 -0.57 -12.94 13.34
N GLU A 38 -1.47 -12.38 12.55
CA GLU A 38 -2.89 -12.21 12.88
C GLU A 38 -3.65 -13.52 13.08
N ASN A 39 -3.05 -14.48 13.77
CA ASN A 39 -3.76 -15.69 14.23
C ASN A 39 -4.91 -15.28 15.15
N GLY A 40 -6.07 -14.95 14.55
CA GLY A 40 -7.31 -14.61 15.26
C GLY A 40 -7.44 -13.15 15.70
N ARG A 41 -6.58 -12.24 15.30
CA ARG A 41 -6.72 -10.82 15.58
C ARG A 41 -7.76 -10.21 14.65
N THR A 42 -8.90 -9.82 15.20
CA THR A 42 -9.91 -9.07 14.48
C THR A 42 -9.46 -7.61 14.46
N LEU A 43 -9.03 -7.12 13.31
CA LEU A 43 -8.76 -5.69 13.12
C LEU A 43 -10.08 -4.93 13.11
N PRO A 44 -10.13 -3.71 13.70
CA PRO A 44 -11.27 -2.83 13.52
C PRO A 44 -11.39 -2.44 12.05
N GLY A 45 -12.61 -2.39 11.53
CA GLY A 45 -12.86 -2.01 10.15
C GLY A 45 -13.31 -3.16 9.25
N GLU A 46 -13.43 -2.85 7.99
CA GLU A 46 -13.86 -3.76 6.93
C GLU A 46 -12.67 -4.13 6.05
N ARG A 47 -12.48 -5.42 5.80
CA ARG A 47 -11.48 -5.90 4.85
C ARG A 47 -12.05 -5.86 3.44
N ILE A 48 -11.38 -5.16 2.54
CA ILE A 48 -11.71 -5.12 1.12
C ILE A 48 -10.70 -6.00 0.39
N GLU A 49 -11.18 -6.86 -0.49
CA GLU A 49 -10.33 -7.77 -1.27
C GLU A 49 -10.48 -7.50 -2.77
N LEU A 50 -9.36 -7.49 -3.48
CA LEU A 50 -9.29 -7.43 -4.95
C LEU A 50 -8.70 -8.72 -5.47
N THR A 51 -9.35 -9.31 -6.47
CA THR A 51 -8.76 -10.42 -7.22
C THR A 51 -7.72 -9.89 -8.21
N VAL A 52 -6.55 -10.48 -8.19
CA VAL A 52 -5.43 -10.26 -9.10
C VAL A 52 -5.00 -11.59 -9.72
N PRO A 53 -4.21 -11.62 -10.80
CA PRO A 53 -3.80 -12.87 -11.44
C PRO A 53 -3.10 -13.85 -10.50
N GLU A 54 -2.34 -13.32 -9.52
CA GLU A 54 -1.56 -14.10 -8.56
C GLU A 54 -2.35 -14.52 -7.31
N GLY A 55 -3.62 -14.11 -7.19
CA GLY A 55 -4.47 -14.43 -6.04
C GLY A 55 -5.32 -13.25 -5.58
N THR A 56 -5.16 -12.84 -4.34
CA THR A 56 -5.95 -11.76 -3.73
C THR A 56 -5.03 -10.74 -3.08
N VAL A 57 -5.34 -9.46 -3.23
CA VAL A 57 -4.75 -8.37 -2.46
C VAL A 57 -5.82 -7.72 -1.59
N GLU A 58 -5.42 -7.20 -0.44
CA GLU A 58 -6.35 -6.66 0.54
C GLU A 58 -6.09 -5.20 0.88
N ALA A 59 -7.12 -4.54 1.39
CA ALA A 59 -7.02 -3.27 2.08
C ALA A 59 -7.91 -3.31 3.32
N LEU A 60 -7.56 -2.54 4.34
CA LEU A 60 -8.43 -2.31 5.47
C LEU A 60 -9.13 -0.96 5.30
N TYR A 61 -10.45 -0.96 5.43
CA TYR A 61 -11.27 0.23 5.41
C TYR A 61 -11.83 0.49 6.81
N LEU A 62 -11.53 1.65 7.35
CA LEU A 62 -12.12 2.14 8.59
C LEU A 62 -13.25 3.11 8.22
N PRO A 63 -14.51 2.78 8.50
CA PRO A 63 -15.62 3.69 8.23
C PRO A 63 -15.47 4.97 9.09
N PRO A 64 -15.96 6.12 8.59
CA PRO A 64 -15.94 7.34 9.38
C PRO A 64 -16.84 7.18 10.61
N PRO A 65 -16.57 7.92 11.70
CA PRO A 65 -17.49 8.00 12.81
C PRO A 65 -18.83 8.62 12.34
N GLU A 66 -19.89 8.38 13.10
CA GLU A 66 -21.18 9.02 12.81
C GLU A 66 -21.01 10.54 12.73
N ASN A 67 -21.36 11.09 11.58
CA ASN A 67 -21.31 12.53 11.37
C ASN A 67 -22.63 13.16 11.87
N PRO A 68 -22.61 14.00 12.90
CA PRO A 68 -23.81 14.65 13.41
C PRO A 68 -24.55 15.48 12.36
N ASP A 69 -23.84 16.00 11.36
CA ASP A 69 -24.40 16.79 10.27
C ASP A 69 -24.93 15.91 9.11
N GLY A 70 -24.76 14.59 9.17
CA GLY A 70 -25.32 13.62 8.23
C GLY A 70 -24.71 13.63 6.83
N GLY A 71 -23.63 14.38 6.60
CA GLY A 71 -22.94 14.44 5.30
C GLY A 71 -21.85 13.38 5.14
N PRO A 72 -21.42 13.11 3.87
CA PRO A 72 -20.33 12.19 3.62
C PRO A 72 -19.00 12.74 4.16
N ALA A 73 -18.16 11.84 4.67
CA ALA A 73 -16.88 12.14 5.28
C ALA A 73 -15.74 12.22 4.24
N PRO A 74 -14.68 13.01 4.48
CA PRO A 74 -13.48 12.93 3.67
C PRO A 74 -12.80 11.57 3.83
N LEU A 75 -12.01 11.17 2.83
CA LEU A 75 -11.24 9.94 2.82
C LEU A 75 -9.75 10.24 3.01
N ALA A 76 -9.11 9.54 3.94
CA ALA A 76 -7.66 9.45 4.02
C ALA A 76 -7.20 8.08 3.47
N VAL A 77 -6.33 8.10 2.50
CA VAL A 77 -5.67 6.89 1.99
C VAL A 77 -4.26 6.89 2.57
N PHE A 78 -3.98 5.94 3.44
CA PHE A 78 -2.71 5.83 4.16
C PHE A 78 -1.88 4.69 3.56
N PHE A 79 -0.70 5.02 3.04
CA PHE A 79 0.26 4.08 2.50
C PHE A 79 1.36 3.84 3.53
N HIS A 80 1.48 2.62 4.00
CA HIS A 80 2.51 2.24 4.97
C HIS A 80 3.91 2.24 4.35
N GLY A 81 4.93 2.32 5.20
CA GLY A 81 6.34 2.24 4.79
C GLY A 81 6.71 0.87 4.21
N ASN A 82 7.79 0.85 3.45
CA ASN A 82 8.19 -0.33 2.69
C ASN A 82 8.71 -1.53 3.54
N GLY A 83 8.78 -1.39 4.83
CA GLY A 83 9.11 -2.46 5.79
C GLY A 83 7.99 -2.75 6.79
N GLU A 84 6.79 -2.26 6.52
CA GLU A 84 5.65 -2.29 7.43
C GLU A 84 4.50 -3.09 6.83
N LEU A 85 3.49 -3.34 7.65
CA LEU A 85 2.19 -3.88 7.27
C LEU A 85 1.12 -2.86 7.64
N ILE A 86 -0.08 -3.01 7.06
CA ILE A 86 -1.23 -2.18 7.47
C ILE A 86 -1.45 -2.31 8.98
N ASP A 87 -1.47 -1.18 9.67
CA ASP A 87 -1.74 -1.10 11.10
C ASP A 87 -2.79 -0.03 11.40
N PRO A 88 -4.01 -0.42 11.78
CA PRO A 88 -5.07 0.53 12.13
C PRO A 88 -4.79 1.27 13.44
N SER A 89 -3.81 0.83 14.23
CA SER A 89 -3.37 1.50 15.46
C SER A 89 -2.23 2.50 15.24
N ASP A 90 -1.76 2.68 14.00
CA ASP A 90 -0.79 3.72 13.67
C ASP A 90 -1.33 5.09 14.11
N PRO A 91 -0.53 5.89 14.82
CA PRO A 91 -0.97 7.19 15.35
C PRO A 91 -1.53 8.14 14.28
N ILE A 92 -1.03 8.08 13.05
CA ILE A 92 -1.52 8.91 11.94
C ILE A 92 -2.89 8.42 11.47
N VAL A 93 -3.08 7.11 11.39
CA VAL A 93 -4.37 6.49 11.06
C VAL A 93 -5.42 6.84 12.11
N VAL A 94 -5.07 6.70 13.38
CA VAL A 94 -5.94 7.07 14.51
C VAL A 94 -6.29 8.56 14.45
N MET A 95 -5.32 9.42 14.19
CA MET A 95 -5.54 10.88 14.04
C MET A 95 -6.56 11.18 12.94
N TYR A 96 -6.46 10.58 11.76
CA TYR A 96 -7.44 10.79 10.69
C TYR A 96 -8.83 10.30 11.09
N ALA A 97 -8.94 9.14 11.71
CA ALA A 97 -10.21 8.62 12.19
C ALA A 97 -10.85 9.55 13.24
N GLU A 98 -10.06 10.08 14.20
CA GLU A 98 -10.52 11.05 15.20
C GLU A 98 -10.94 12.40 14.59
N MET A 99 -10.33 12.79 13.47
CA MET A 99 -10.72 13.98 12.69
C MET A 99 -11.99 13.77 11.85
N GLY A 100 -12.62 12.59 11.90
CA GLY A 100 -13.86 12.29 11.19
C GLY A 100 -13.67 11.81 9.75
N PHE A 101 -12.48 11.38 9.38
CA PHE A 101 -12.21 10.77 8.07
C PHE A 101 -12.64 9.30 8.04
N ALA A 102 -13.11 8.84 6.89
CA ALA A 102 -12.93 7.44 6.53
C ALA A 102 -11.44 7.20 6.25
N VAL A 103 -10.92 6.03 6.62
CA VAL A 103 -9.51 5.71 6.34
C VAL A 103 -9.40 4.42 5.54
N LEU A 104 -8.59 4.45 4.49
CA LEU A 104 -8.27 3.30 3.65
C LEU A 104 -6.78 3.00 3.78
N LEU A 105 -6.44 1.75 4.12
CA LEU A 105 -5.09 1.24 4.24
C LEU A 105 -4.88 0.10 3.21
N PRO A 106 -4.39 0.40 2.00
CA PRO A 106 -4.04 -0.63 1.04
C PRO A 106 -2.82 -1.43 1.50
N GLU A 107 -2.90 -2.77 1.43
CA GLU A 107 -1.75 -3.64 1.60
C GLU A 107 -1.09 -3.89 0.24
N TYR A 108 0.23 -3.90 0.20
CA TYR A 108 0.95 -4.13 -1.06
C TYR A 108 0.98 -5.62 -1.39
N ARG A 109 1.07 -5.96 -2.70
CA ARG A 109 1.30 -7.35 -3.12
C ARG A 109 2.53 -7.93 -2.44
N GLY A 110 2.44 -9.18 -2.00
CA GLY A 110 3.51 -9.88 -1.29
C GLY A 110 3.73 -9.45 0.17
N TYR A 111 2.93 -8.49 0.66
CA TYR A 111 2.93 -8.05 2.06
C TYR A 111 1.73 -8.64 2.79
N GLY A 112 1.89 -8.87 4.09
CA GLY A 112 0.82 -9.36 4.93
C GLY A 112 0.14 -10.61 4.38
N ARG A 113 -1.13 -10.47 4.01
CA ARG A 113 -1.95 -11.54 3.41
C ARG A 113 -2.16 -11.35 1.90
N SER A 114 -1.62 -10.27 1.33
CA SER A 114 -1.72 -9.99 -0.09
C SER A 114 -0.82 -10.90 -0.92
N SER A 115 -1.39 -11.52 -1.94
CA SER A 115 -0.67 -12.40 -2.87
C SER A 115 0.16 -11.62 -3.88
N GLY A 116 1.05 -12.31 -4.59
CA GLY A 116 1.83 -11.79 -5.69
C GLY A 116 3.15 -11.16 -5.27
N GLU A 117 3.79 -10.48 -6.21
CA GLU A 117 5.06 -9.78 -5.99
C GLU A 117 4.84 -8.27 -6.12
N PRO A 118 5.43 -7.46 -5.22
CA PRO A 118 5.30 -6.02 -5.28
C PRO A 118 6.14 -5.43 -6.41
N SER A 119 5.63 -4.39 -7.03
CA SER A 119 6.34 -3.52 -7.95
C SER A 119 5.66 -2.15 -7.94
N GLU A 120 6.35 -1.10 -8.36
CA GLU A 120 5.75 0.24 -8.47
C GLU A 120 4.42 0.21 -9.25
N LYS A 121 4.40 -0.51 -10.38
CA LYS A 121 3.20 -0.67 -11.20
C LYS A 121 2.08 -1.36 -10.44
N ALA A 122 2.36 -2.50 -9.81
CA ALA A 122 1.37 -3.30 -9.11
C ALA A 122 0.76 -2.52 -7.94
N VAL A 123 1.62 -1.88 -7.12
CA VAL A 123 1.18 -1.05 -5.98
C VAL A 123 0.28 0.08 -6.45
N THR A 124 0.67 0.78 -7.53
CA THR A 124 -0.13 1.89 -8.07
C THR A 124 -1.48 1.43 -8.63
N GLU A 125 -1.49 0.35 -9.42
CA GLU A 125 -2.73 -0.18 -10.01
C GLU A 125 -3.72 -0.65 -8.94
N ASP A 126 -3.24 -1.36 -7.92
CA ASP A 126 -4.09 -1.84 -6.84
C ASP A 126 -4.58 -0.68 -5.96
N ALA A 127 -3.72 0.31 -5.66
CA ALA A 127 -4.09 1.51 -4.92
C ALA A 127 -5.23 2.28 -5.61
N VAL A 128 -5.15 2.49 -6.93
CA VAL A 128 -6.22 3.15 -7.70
C VAL A 128 -7.53 2.37 -7.57
N ARG A 129 -7.50 1.04 -7.74
CA ARG A 129 -8.70 0.20 -7.62
C ARG A 129 -9.32 0.25 -6.22
N PHE A 130 -8.50 0.23 -5.17
CA PHE A 130 -8.98 0.38 -3.80
C PHE A 130 -9.57 1.76 -3.54
N CYS A 131 -8.94 2.82 -4.06
CA CYS A 131 -9.48 4.18 -3.99
C CYS A 131 -10.84 4.29 -4.68
N ASP A 132 -10.99 3.70 -5.87
CA ASP A 132 -12.26 3.68 -6.61
C ASP A 132 -13.36 2.99 -5.79
N LEU A 133 -13.06 1.87 -5.14
CA LEU A 133 -14.01 1.17 -4.26
C LEU A 133 -14.38 1.99 -3.02
N ALA A 134 -13.41 2.65 -2.41
CA ALA A 134 -13.65 3.46 -1.22
C ALA A 134 -14.44 4.74 -1.55
N THR A 135 -14.12 5.42 -2.65
CA THR A 135 -14.81 6.65 -3.07
C THR A 135 -16.21 6.40 -3.65
N ALA A 136 -16.52 5.17 -4.05
CA ALA A 136 -17.87 4.78 -4.47
C ALA A 136 -18.84 4.58 -3.28
N ARG A 137 -18.35 4.61 -2.04
CA ARG A 137 -19.19 4.42 -0.85
C ARG A 137 -20.04 5.67 -0.56
N PRO A 138 -21.31 5.52 -0.20
CA PRO A 138 -22.21 6.65 0.03
C PRO A 138 -21.81 7.53 1.22
N GLU A 139 -21.09 6.97 2.19
CA GLU A 139 -20.57 7.69 3.35
C GLU A 139 -19.27 8.45 3.10
N VAL A 140 -18.70 8.36 1.89
CA VAL A 140 -17.42 8.99 1.51
C VAL A 140 -17.65 10.13 0.53
N ASP A 141 -17.04 11.28 0.80
CA ASP A 141 -16.99 12.42 -0.13
C ASP A 141 -15.81 12.24 -1.10
N ALA A 142 -16.09 11.75 -2.30
CA ALA A 142 -15.09 11.54 -3.35
C ALA A 142 -14.36 12.82 -3.79
N GLY A 143 -14.89 14.01 -3.47
CA GLY A 143 -14.25 15.30 -3.73
C GLY A 143 -13.23 15.71 -2.67
N ARG A 144 -13.13 14.99 -1.56
CA ARG A 144 -12.23 15.29 -0.43
C ARG A 144 -11.39 14.09 -0.06
N VAL A 145 -10.34 13.82 -0.83
CA VAL A 145 -9.41 12.71 -0.63
C VAL A 145 -8.02 13.23 -0.29
N VAL A 146 -7.42 12.69 0.75
CA VAL A 146 -6.04 12.94 1.17
C VAL A 146 -5.23 11.66 1.00
N TYR A 147 -4.05 11.76 0.42
CA TYR A 147 -3.07 10.67 0.33
C TYR A 147 -1.92 10.97 1.30
N HIS A 148 -1.58 9.99 2.13
CA HIS A 148 -0.53 10.08 3.13
C HIS A 148 0.46 8.94 2.97
#